data_756822096a7e8847a9fd6d688f32f537
#
_entry.id   756822096a7e8847a9fd6d688f32f537
#
_cell.length_a   1.000
_cell.length_b   1.000
_cell.length_c   1.000
_cell.angle_alpha   90.00
_cell.angle_beta   90.00
_cell.angle_gamma   90.00
#
_symmetry.space_group_name_H-M   'P 1'
#
loop_
_entity.id
_entity.type
_entity.pdbx_description
1 polymer ?
#
loop_
_entity_poly.entity_id
_entity_poly.type
_entity_poly.pdbx_seq_one_letter_code
_entity_poly.pdbx_strand_id
1 'polypeptide(L)'
;MFLKPELYKDITDSFIDKLYGEFKGFSKFKGYVVCACDGSIFSLPINKTTRKEFDVPDDSVFEIHRVRSRVSCIMDVNSKFILTSKIVERSIDEITLALDHLKELNTRFNLRKFITIYDRGYVSLELMLNTEEMGSKYLIQLKKNSFINQRKYIKGDDGIIQVNWINSRLKGIRDEKLRKKAKENKFLEIRIVKVKLKTGEIKFLATNLTKEEFTTEELKELYNQRWEIETGFKKLKSWVRIEEFTGNRRIIIEQDFYAHIFIYNLANAIKNDGQNKITRKPRNKEDQMIYQPNFSKIVGNIYLYFPDLLGENTSKTKITLEFLINQASKELVQKNMGKTHCDIRKESDITNKYPGNTRRSH
;
A
#
# COMPACT_ATOMS: atom_id res chain seq x y z
N MET A 1 -17.43 -17.72 22.00
CA MET A 1 -17.96 -17.13 20.74
C MET A 1 -16.85 -16.27 20.16
N PHE A 2 -16.35 -16.54 18.96
CA PHE A 2 -15.32 -15.69 18.34
C PHE A 2 -16.00 -14.52 17.64
N LEU A 3 -15.46 -13.31 17.81
CA LEU A 3 -15.88 -12.16 17.01
C LEU A 3 -15.54 -12.41 15.54
N LYS A 4 -16.36 -11.92 14.63
CA LYS A 4 -16.08 -12.07 13.19
C LYS A 4 -14.91 -11.16 12.78
N PRO A 5 -13.97 -11.62 11.92
CA PRO A 5 -12.86 -10.80 11.43
C PRO A 5 -13.32 -9.50 10.76
N GLU A 6 -14.48 -9.52 10.11
CA GLU A 6 -15.09 -8.38 9.44
C GLU A 6 -15.31 -7.21 10.41
N LEU A 7 -15.64 -7.48 11.69
CA LEU A 7 -15.82 -6.43 12.69
C LEU A 7 -14.53 -5.60 12.88
N TYR A 8 -13.36 -6.25 12.92
CA TYR A 8 -12.08 -5.55 13.03
C TYR A 8 -11.75 -4.74 11.79
N LYS A 9 -12.13 -5.29 10.61
CA LYS A 9 -12.03 -4.59 9.34
C LYS A 9 -12.95 -3.37 9.33
N ASP A 10 -14.20 -3.51 9.72
CA ASP A 10 -15.20 -2.42 9.75
C ASP A 10 -14.79 -1.29 10.70
N ILE A 11 -14.18 -1.62 11.85
CA ILE A 11 -13.61 -0.62 12.77
C ILE A 11 -12.50 0.16 12.07
N THR A 12 -11.60 -0.53 11.39
CA THR A 12 -10.50 0.10 10.65
C THR A 12 -11.03 0.98 9.51
N ASP A 13 -11.99 0.49 8.75
CA ASP A 13 -12.62 1.20 7.65
C ASP A 13 -13.36 2.45 8.15
N SER A 14 -14.16 2.32 9.21
CA SER A 14 -14.86 3.45 9.84
C SER A 14 -13.90 4.51 10.37
N PHE A 15 -12.77 4.09 10.95
CA PHE A 15 -11.73 5.00 11.40
C PHE A 15 -11.15 5.80 10.22
N ILE A 16 -10.81 5.14 9.12
CA ILE A 16 -10.29 5.79 7.92
C ILE A 16 -11.35 6.70 7.28
N ASP A 17 -12.60 6.25 7.17
CA ASP A 17 -13.68 7.03 6.55
C ASP A 17 -13.93 8.32 7.32
N LYS A 18 -13.90 8.30 8.65
CA LYS A 18 -13.99 9.51 9.48
C LYS A 18 -12.80 10.42 9.26
N LEU A 19 -11.57 9.90 9.24
CA LEU A 19 -10.38 10.70 9.00
C LEU A 19 -10.44 11.42 7.63
N TYR A 20 -10.91 10.74 6.59
CA TYR A 20 -11.00 11.33 5.23
C TYR A 20 -12.24 12.20 5.04
N GLY A 21 -13.33 11.96 5.78
CA GLY A 21 -14.56 12.74 5.74
C GLY A 21 -14.48 14.05 6.53
N GLU A 22 -13.94 14.00 7.74
CA GLU A 22 -13.91 15.12 8.68
C GLU A 22 -12.66 16.01 8.51
N PHE A 23 -11.51 15.41 8.21
CA PHE A 23 -10.24 16.13 8.09
C PHE A 23 -9.96 16.56 6.64
N LYS A 24 -10.30 17.80 6.31
CA LYS A 24 -9.97 18.43 5.02
C LYS A 24 -8.46 18.63 4.77
N GLY A 25 -7.62 18.24 5.75
CA GLY A 25 -6.19 18.54 5.82
C GLY A 25 -5.24 17.49 5.24
N PHE A 26 -5.73 16.47 4.54
CA PHE A 26 -4.80 15.50 3.91
C PHE A 26 -3.99 16.16 2.80
N SER A 27 -2.68 15.89 2.83
CA SER A 27 -1.77 16.36 1.78
C SER A 27 -2.20 15.74 0.45
N LYS A 28 -2.67 16.57 -0.45
CA LYS A 28 -3.03 16.19 -1.82
C LYS A 28 -1.96 16.68 -2.78
N PHE A 29 -1.66 15.88 -3.78
CA PHE A 29 -0.81 16.31 -4.89
C PHE A 29 -1.72 16.80 -6.02
N LYS A 30 -1.70 18.09 -6.32
CA LYS A 30 -2.59 18.72 -7.33
C LYS A 30 -4.08 18.35 -7.16
N GLY A 31 -4.55 18.26 -5.92
CA GLY A 31 -5.94 17.92 -5.61
C GLY A 31 -6.24 16.41 -5.57
N TYR A 32 -5.28 15.54 -5.87
CA TYR A 32 -5.42 14.08 -5.81
C TYR A 32 -4.87 13.51 -4.51
N VAL A 33 -5.55 12.50 -3.98
CA VAL A 33 -4.98 11.56 -3.00
C VAL A 33 -4.10 10.58 -3.77
N VAL A 34 -2.83 10.51 -3.41
CA VAL A 34 -1.87 9.63 -4.07
C VAL A 34 -1.71 8.36 -3.26
N CYS A 35 -2.06 7.24 -3.87
CA CYS A 35 -1.99 5.92 -3.26
C CYS A 35 -0.94 5.04 -3.93
N ALA A 36 -0.39 4.09 -3.20
CA ALA A 36 0.38 2.97 -3.75
C ALA A 36 -0.35 1.67 -3.45
N CYS A 37 -0.36 0.76 -4.43
CA CYS A 37 -0.83 -0.61 -4.27
C CYS A 37 0.36 -1.56 -4.37
N ASP A 38 0.49 -2.45 -3.41
CA ASP A 38 1.54 -3.48 -3.43
C ASP A 38 1.13 -4.70 -2.60
N GLY A 39 1.82 -5.81 -2.83
CA GLY A 39 1.67 -7.05 -2.09
C GLY A 39 2.92 -7.42 -1.30
N SER A 40 2.74 -8.21 -0.26
CA SER A 40 3.82 -8.80 0.50
C SER A 40 3.46 -10.23 0.93
N ILE A 41 4.47 -11.07 1.07
CA ILE A 41 4.30 -12.41 1.62
C ILE A 41 4.51 -12.34 3.13
N PHE A 42 3.54 -12.86 3.89
CA PHE A 42 3.60 -12.94 5.35
C PHE A 42 3.77 -14.39 5.78
N SER A 43 4.60 -14.59 6.82
CA SER A 43 4.77 -15.87 7.47
C SER A 43 3.61 -16.12 8.44
N LEU A 44 3.06 -17.31 8.40
CA LEU A 44 1.95 -17.75 9.25
C LEU A 44 2.40 -18.85 10.21
N PRO A 45 1.64 -19.12 11.31
CA PRO A 45 1.88 -20.24 12.18
C PRO A 45 1.87 -21.57 11.40
N ILE A 46 2.84 -22.44 11.71
CA ILE A 46 3.05 -23.70 10.98
C ILE A 46 2.15 -24.78 11.54
N ASN A 47 1.09 -25.13 10.82
CA ASN A 47 0.25 -26.28 11.08
C ASN A 47 -0.51 -26.74 9.81
N LYS A 48 -1.13 -27.92 9.87
CA LYS A 48 -1.85 -28.51 8.73
C LYS A 48 -3.03 -27.65 8.27
N THR A 49 -3.79 -27.08 9.21
CA THR A 49 -4.96 -26.25 8.91
C THR A 49 -4.56 -24.95 8.22
N THR A 50 -3.62 -24.20 8.79
CA THR A 50 -3.12 -22.95 8.21
C THR A 50 -2.52 -23.18 6.82
N ARG A 51 -1.78 -24.27 6.64
CA ARG A 51 -1.22 -24.62 5.33
C ARG A 51 -2.32 -24.86 4.30
N LYS A 52 -3.35 -25.63 4.65
CA LYS A 52 -4.49 -25.92 3.76
C LYS A 52 -5.27 -24.67 3.37
N GLU A 53 -5.39 -23.70 4.28
CA GLU A 53 -6.23 -22.52 4.12
C GLU A 53 -5.53 -21.33 3.45
N PHE A 54 -4.19 -21.25 3.54
CA PHE A 54 -3.44 -20.08 3.06
C PHE A 54 -2.31 -20.39 2.09
N ASP A 55 -1.67 -21.53 2.19
CA ASP A 55 -0.56 -21.89 1.30
C ASP A 55 -1.03 -22.93 0.27
N VAL A 56 -0.45 -22.88 -0.91
CA VAL A 56 -0.69 -23.91 -1.92
C VAL A 56 -0.09 -25.21 -1.40
N PRO A 57 -0.80 -26.37 -1.42
CA PRO A 57 -0.19 -27.65 -1.16
C PRO A 57 0.97 -27.83 -2.14
N ASP A 58 2.18 -27.67 -1.66
CA ASP A 58 3.35 -28.07 -2.41
C ASP A 58 3.56 -29.55 -2.10
N ASP A 59 3.36 -30.41 -3.11
CA ASP A 59 3.60 -31.85 -2.99
C ASP A 59 5.09 -32.19 -2.80
N SER A 60 5.96 -31.17 -2.87
CA SER A 60 7.35 -31.31 -2.55
C SER A 60 7.55 -31.52 -1.05
N VAL A 61 8.04 -32.69 -0.67
CA VAL A 61 8.31 -33.11 0.71
C VAL A 61 9.29 -32.17 1.45
N PHE A 62 9.93 -31.23 0.75
CA PHE A 62 11.05 -30.45 1.25
C PHE A 62 10.70 -29.09 1.89
N GLU A 63 9.50 -28.57 1.77
CA GLU A 63 9.11 -27.26 2.36
C GLU A 63 8.13 -27.36 3.55
N ILE A 64 8.26 -28.38 4.40
CA ILE A 64 7.43 -28.57 5.60
C ILE A 64 7.57 -27.42 6.64
N HIS A 65 8.52 -26.52 6.44
CA HIS A 65 8.92 -25.56 7.47
C HIS A 65 8.36 -24.14 7.32
N ARG A 66 7.52 -23.87 6.35
CA ARG A 66 7.00 -22.50 6.14
C ARG A 66 5.57 -22.52 5.62
N VAL A 67 4.69 -21.82 6.30
CA VAL A 67 3.34 -21.49 5.81
C VAL A 67 3.29 -19.98 5.53
N ARG A 68 2.75 -19.61 4.38
CA ARG A 68 2.76 -18.23 3.90
C ARG A 68 1.40 -17.82 3.38
N SER A 69 1.05 -16.55 3.59
CA SER A 69 -0.10 -15.90 2.96
C SER A 69 0.35 -14.77 2.07
N ARG A 70 -0.52 -14.36 1.16
CA ARG A 70 -0.38 -13.11 0.44
C ARG A 70 -1.15 -12.03 1.18
N VAL A 71 -0.49 -10.91 1.42
CA VAL A 71 -1.11 -9.68 1.90
C VAL A 71 -1.04 -8.64 0.79
N SER A 72 -2.11 -7.90 0.58
CA SER A 72 -2.16 -6.80 -0.36
C SER A 72 -2.81 -5.58 0.31
N CYS A 73 -2.29 -4.39 0.01
CA CYS A 73 -2.80 -3.14 0.57
C CYS A 73 -2.83 -2.03 -0.48
N ILE A 74 -3.77 -1.10 -0.31
CA ILE A 74 -3.65 0.25 -0.90
C ILE A 74 -3.39 1.22 0.25
N MET A 75 -2.31 1.99 0.14
CA MET A 75 -1.86 2.96 1.13
C MET A 75 -1.77 4.36 0.52
N ASP A 76 -2.31 5.37 1.20
CA ASP A 76 -2.02 6.77 0.90
C ASP A 76 -0.54 7.06 1.23
N VAL A 77 0.21 7.46 0.21
CA VAL A 77 1.66 7.65 0.34
C VAL A 77 2.05 8.89 1.14
N ASN A 78 1.14 9.84 1.34
CA ASN A 78 1.37 11.05 2.14
C ASN A 78 1.05 10.83 3.61
N SER A 79 -0.17 10.45 3.92
CA SER A 79 -0.63 10.21 5.30
C SER A 79 -0.10 8.90 5.89
N LYS A 80 0.33 7.95 5.05
CA LYS A 80 0.75 6.59 5.39
C LYS A 80 -0.38 5.71 5.91
N PHE A 81 -1.65 6.10 5.71
CA PHE A 81 -2.79 5.26 6.06
C PHE A 81 -2.99 4.13 5.06
N ILE A 82 -3.21 2.94 5.56
CA ILE A 82 -3.70 1.82 4.78
C ILE A 82 -5.21 1.99 4.62
N LEU A 83 -5.66 2.25 3.41
CA LEU A 83 -7.06 2.53 3.09
C LEU A 83 -7.88 1.25 2.94
N THR A 84 -7.26 0.20 2.44
CA THR A 84 -7.82 -1.14 2.33
C THR A 84 -6.70 -2.18 2.36
N SER A 85 -6.98 -3.34 2.92
CA SER A 85 -6.02 -4.43 3.07
C SER A 85 -6.71 -5.78 3.02
N LYS A 86 -6.00 -6.80 2.53
CA LYS A 86 -6.46 -8.18 2.48
C LYS A 86 -5.35 -9.13 2.85
N ILE A 87 -5.68 -10.19 3.59
CA ILE A 87 -4.85 -11.36 3.81
C ILE A 87 -5.54 -12.55 3.19
N VAL A 88 -4.88 -13.19 2.23
CA VAL A 88 -5.48 -14.23 1.39
C VAL A 88 -4.50 -15.38 1.13
N GLU A 89 -5.00 -16.39 0.46
CA GLU A 89 -4.19 -17.50 -0.03
C GLU A 89 -3.07 -16.99 -0.94
N ARG A 90 -1.90 -17.60 -0.83
CA ARG A 90 -0.71 -17.24 -1.60
C ARG A 90 -0.91 -17.32 -3.11
N SER A 91 -1.80 -18.19 -3.56
CA SER A 91 -2.12 -18.43 -4.98
C SER A 91 -2.86 -17.28 -5.66
N ILE A 92 -3.56 -16.45 -4.90
CA ILE A 92 -4.33 -15.33 -5.47
C ILE A 92 -3.38 -14.29 -6.05
N ASP A 93 -3.58 -13.93 -7.32
CA ASP A 93 -2.71 -12.99 -8.02
C ASP A 93 -2.94 -11.52 -7.57
N GLU A 94 -1.89 -10.70 -7.69
CA GLU A 94 -1.89 -9.31 -7.22
C GLU A 94 -2.84 -8.41 -8.03
N ILE A 95 -3.08 -8.71 -9.30
CA ILE A 95 -4.01 -7.93 -10.15
C ILE A 95 -5.43 -8.15 -9.67
N THR A 96 -5.80 -9.39 -9.33
CA THR A 96 -7.12 -9.70 -8.74
C THR A 96 -7.32 -8.89 -7.46
N LEU A 97 -6.34 -8.88 -6.57
CA LEU A 97 -6.42 -8.13 -5.32
C LEU A 97 -6.49 -6.62 -5.54
N ALA A 98 -5.75 -6.08 -6.52
CA ALA A 98 -5.82 -4.67 -6.86
C ALA A 98 -7.21 -4.26 -7.39
N LEU A 99 -7.82 -5.09 -8.24
CA LEU A 99 -9.19 -4.88 -8.73
C LEU A 99 -10.21 -4.91 -7.58
N ASP A 100 -10.06 -5.84 -6.65
CA ASP A 100 -10.91 -5.94 -5.47
C ASP A 100 -10.76 -4.73 -4.54
N HIS A 101 -9.53 -4.25 -4.33
CA HIS A 101 -9.28 -3.03 -3.57
C HIS A 101 -9.93 -1.81 -4.21
N LEU A 102 -9.82 -1.66 -5.53
CA LEU A 102 -10.46 -0.55 -6.24
C LEU A 102 -11.99 -0.60 -6.12
N LYS A 103 -12.61 -1.78 -6.24
CA LYS A 103 -14.04 -1.97 -6.03
C LYS A 103 -14.45 -1.55 -4.63
N GLU A 104 -13.74 -2.01 -3.61
CA GLU A 104 -13.99 -1.67 -2.21
C GLU A 104 -13.85 -0.16 -1.97
N LEU A 105 -12.78 0.46 -2.42
CA LEU A 105 -12.57 1.89 -2.27
C LEU A 105 -13.64 2.72 -3.00
N ASN A 106 -14.13 2.26 -4.16
CA ASN A 106 -15.16 2.95 -4.91
C ASN A 106 -16.52 3.00 -4.20
N THR A 107 -16.78 2.08 -3.27
CA THR A 107 -17.98 2.14 -2.40
C THR A 107 -17.86 3.15 -1.27
N ARG A 108 -16.62 3.51 -0.88
CA ARG A 108 -16.32 4.38 0.26
C ARG A 108 -15.90 5.79 -0.13
N PHE A 109 -15.24 5.96 -1.28
CA PHE A 109 -14.62 7.21 -1.70
C PHE A 109 -14.95 7.57 -3.15
N ASN A 110 -14.91 8.87 -3.46
CA ASN A 110 -14.95 9.33 -4.84
C ASN A 110 -13.57 9.13 -5.50
N LEU A 111 -13.39 8.01 -6.21
CA LEU A 111 -12.11 7.65 -6.81
C LEU A 111 -11.63 8.61 -7.92
N ARG A 112 -12.47 9.51 -8.44
CA ARG A 112 -12.04 10.56 -9.39
C ARG A 112 -10.95 11.49 -8.84
N LYS A 113 -10.79 11.50 -7.51
CA LYS A 113 -9.77 12.27 -6.80
C LYS A 113 -8.56 11.42 -6.37
N PHE A 114 -8.40 10.22 -6.92
CA PHE A 114 -7.33 9.29 -6.56
C PHE A 114 -6.41 9.01 -7.74
N ILE A 115 -5.11 8.91 -7.45
CA ILE A 115 -4.08 8.34 -8.32
C ILE A 115 -3.53 7.12 -7.60
N THR A 116 -3.57 5.95 -8.23
CA THR A 116 -2.94 4.75 -7.66
C THR A 116 -1.68 4.39 -8.44
N ILE A 117 -0.57 4.27 -7.71
CA ILE A 117 0.75 3.93 -8.23
C ILE A 117 0.97 2.42 -8.07
N TYR A 118 1.41 1.78 -9.15
CA TYR A 118 1.67 0.35 -9.19
C TYR A 118 3.08 0.05 -9.69
N ASP A 119 3.61 -1.08 -9.30
CA ASP A 119 4.86 -1.58 -9.84
C ASP A 119 4.65 -2.27 -11.20
N ARG A 120 5.75 -2.78 -11.79
CA ARG A 120 5.74 -3.48 -13.09
C ARG A 120 4.98 -4.83 -13.08
N GLY A 121 4.68 -5.38 -11.90
CA GLY A 121 3.89 -6.62 -11.74
C GLY A 121 2.44 -6.42 -12.12
N TYR A 122 1.92 -5.21 -11.94
CA TYR A 122 0.52 -4.86 -12.14
C TYR A 122 0.15 -4.44 -13.57
N VAL A 123 1.02 -4.62 -14.56
CA VAL A 123 0.73 -4.27 -15.95
C VAL A 123 -0.40 -5.15 -16.48
N SER A 124 -1.61 -4.63 -16.49
CA SER A 124 -2.84 -5.30 -16.95
C SER A 124 -3.78 -4.32 -17.63
N LEU A 125 -4.25 -4.67 -18.83
CA LEU A 125 -5.25 -3.86 -19.55
C LEU A 125 -6.59 -3.86 -18.81
N GLU A 126 -6.94 -4.95 -18.13
CA GLU A 126 -8.15 -5.03 -17.29
C GLU A 126 -8.08 -4.04 -16.12
N LEU A 127 -6.92 -3.96 -15.44
CA LEU A 127 -6.72 -3.02 -14.35
C LEU A 127 -6.77 -1.57 -14.82
N MET A 128 -6.10 -1.25 -15.94
CA MET A 128 -6.11 0.09 -16.53
C MET A 128 -7.53 0.51 -16.91
N LEU A 129 -8.24 -0.33 -17.66
CA LEU A 129 -9.61 -0.05 -18.10
C LEU A 129 -10.59 0.07 -16.92
N ASN A 130 -10.48 -0.81 -15.92
CA ASN A 130 -11.32 -0.76 -14.72
C ASN A 130 -11.10 0.55 -13.93
N THR A 131 -9.84 0.98 -13.82
CA THR A 131 -9.50 2.24 -13.16
C THR A 131 -10.10 3.45 -13.89
N GLU A 132 -10.05 3.46 -15.22
CA GLU A 132 -10.65 4.51 -16.05
C GLU A 132 -12.17 4.53 -15.92
N GLU A 133 -12.84 3.37 -15.92
CA GLU A 133 -14.29 3.26 -15.73
C GLU A 133 -14.75 3.82 -14.38
N MET A 134 -13.95 3.70 -13.35
CA MET A 134 -14.20 4.32 -12.04
C MET A 134 -13.85 5.82 -12.01
N GLY A 135 -13.35 6.38 -13.12
CA GLY A 135 -12.87 7.76 -13.21
C GLY A 135 -11.59 8.03 -12.44
N SER A 136 -10.93 7.00 -11.94
CA SER A 136 -9.67 7.09 -11.20
C SER A 136 -8.47 7.22 -12.13
N LYS A 137 -7.32 7.57 -11.55
CA LYS A 137 -6.06 7.69 -12.27
C LYS A 137 -5.09 6.60 -11.83
N TYR A 138 -4.23 6.17 -12.77
CA TYR A 138 -3.17 5.21 -12.48
C TYR A 138 -1.81 5.71 -12.95
N LEU A 139 -0.76 5.19 -12.32
CA LEU A 139 0.63 5.34 -12.76
C LEU A 139 1.34 4.00 -12.56
N ILE A 140 1.70 3.33 -13.65
CA ILE A 140 2.24 1.95 -13.64
C ILE A 140 3.60 1.93 -14.32
N GLN A 141 4.63 1.34 -13.67
CA GLN A 141 5.89 1.04 -14.34
C GLN A 141 5.69 -0.12 -15.32
N LEU A 142 6.15 0.06 -16.56
CA LEU A 142 6.07 -0.99 -17.56
C LEU A 142 7.25 -1.97 -17.48
N LYS A 143 7.01 -3.22 -17.84
CA LYS A 143 8.07 -4.20 -18.14
C LYS A 143 8.79 -3.79 -19.42
N LYS A 144 10.04 -4.23 -19.58
CA LYS A 144 10.85 -3.92 -20.80
C LYS A 144 10.14 -4.31 -22.10
N ASN A 145 9.40 -5.41 -22.10
CA ASN A 145 8.68 -5.97 -23.24
C ASN A 145 7.21 -5.51 -23.36
N SER A 146 6.71 -4.67 -22.47
CA SER A 146 5.34 -4.17 -22.57
C SER A 146 5.19 -3.15 -23.68
N PHE A 147 4.21 -3.33 -24.55
CA PHE A 147 3.85 -2.40 -25.64
C PHE A 147 5.00 -1.99 -26.57
N ILE A 148 5.99 -2.86 -26.83
CA ILE A 148 7.18 -2.54 -27.62
C ILE A 148 6.80 -2.00 -29.01
N ASN A 149 5.85 -2.65 -29.68
CA ASN A 149 5.44 -2.27 -31.03
C ASN A 149 4.76 -0.89 -31.07
N GLN A 150 3.96 -0.57 -30.06
CA GLN A 150 3.28 0.72 -29.96
C GLN A 150 4.28 1.83 -29.53
N ARG A 151 5.19 1.54 -28.59
CA ARG A 151 6.18 2.51 -28.11
C ARG A 151 7.18 2.98 -29.16
N LYS A 152 7.42 2.18 -30.21
CA LYS A 152 8.31 2.56 -31.33
C LYS A 152 7.87 3.84 -32.03
N TYR A 153 6.58 4.15 -32.00
CA TYR A 153 6.00 5.31 -32.66
C TYR A 153 5.99 6.57 -31.80
N ILE A 154 6.40 6.47 -30.54
CA ILE A 154 6.50 7.64 -29.65
C ILE A 154 7.74 8.47 -30.07
N LYS A 155 7.49 9.71 -30.51
CA LYS A 155 8.54 10.68 -30.78
C LYS A 155 8.92 11.38 -29.46
N GLY A 156 10.17 11.19 -29.00
CA GLY A 156 10.66 11.77 -27.74
C GLY A 156 10.38 10.90 -26.50
N ASP A 157 10.24 11.53 -25.36
CA ASP A 157 10.15 10.86 -24.06
C ASP A 157 8.72 10.80 -23.49
N ASP A 158 7.73 11.33 -24.21
CA ASP A 158 6.33 11.39 -23.76
C ASP A 158 5.37 11.33 -24.96
N GLY A 159 4.47 10.35 -24.97
CA GLY A 159 3.52 10.17 -26.06
C GLY A 159 2.36 9.27 -25.69
N ILE A 160 1.32 9.31 -26.50
CA ILE A 160 0.13 8.47 -26.36
C ILE A 160 0.24 7.29 -27.33
N ILE A 161 -0.03 6.10 -26.85
CA ILE A 161 -0.17 4.89 -27.65
C ILE A 161 -1.63 4.43 -27.67
N GLN A 162 -2.02 3.82 -28.77
CA GLN A 162 -3.32 3.15 -28.91
C GLN A 162 -3.13 1.64 -28.85
N VAL A 163 -3.80 0.99 -27.92
CA VAL A 163 -3.75 -0.46 -27.73
C VAL A 163 -5.07 -1.06 -28.23
N ASN A 164 -5.07 -1.60 -29.44
CA ASN A 164 -6.26 -2.17 -30.07
C ASN A 164 -6.78 -3.39 -29.30
N TRP A 165 -8.09 -3.54 -29.22
CA TRP A 165 -8.76 -4.69 -28.64
C TRP A 165 -8.81 -5.86 -29.63
N ILE A 166 -7.79 -6.72 -29.56
CA ILE A 166 -7.77 -8.00 -30.29
C ILE A 166 -8.30 -9.12 -29.39
N ASN A 167 -8.73 -10.24 -29.98
CA ASN A 167 -9.34 -11.35 -29.25
C ASN A 167 -8.52 -11.87 -28.06
N SER A 168 -7.21 -11.95 -28.19
CA SER A 168 -6.33 -12.38 -27.09
C SER A 168 -6.33 -11.42 -25.90
N ARG A 169 -6.40 -10.11 -26.14
CA ARG A 169 -6.49 -9.08 -25.09
C ARG A 169 -7.85 -9.06 -24.42
N LEU A 170 -8.93 -9.21 -25.21
CA LEU A 170 -10.28 -9.31 -24.68
C LEU A 170 -10.48 -10.53 -23.79
N LYS A 171 -9.86 -11.67 -24.13
CA LYS A 171 -9.88 -12.88 -23.26
C LYS A 171 -9.20 -12.63 -21.91
N GLY A 172 -8.26 -11.70 -21.83
CA GLY A 172 -7.60 -11.30 -20.59
C GLY A 172 -8.45 -10.45 -19.66
N ILE A 173 -9.60 -9.94 -20.11
CA ILE A 173 -10.55 -9.20 -19.28
C ILE A 173 -11.56 -10.19 -18.70
N ARG A 174 -11.53 -10.39 -17.38
CA ARG A 174 -12.38 -11.35 -16.66
C ARG A 174 -13.80 -10.83 -16.48
N ASP A 175 -13.97 -9.53 -16.23
CA ASP A 175 -15.27 -8.88 -16.09
C ASP A 175 -15.99 -8.78 -17.45
N GLU A 176 -17.16 -9.40 -17.57
CA GLU A 176 -17.92 -9.43 -18.81
C GLU A 176 -18.46 -8.06 -19.26
N LYS A 177 -18.89 -7.21 -18.31
CA LYS A 177 -19.39 -5.87 -18.63
C LYS A 177 -18.25 -5.00 -19.18
N LEU A 178 -17.09 -5.08 -18.53
CA LEU A 178 -15.88 -4.38 -18.96
C LEU A 178 -15.41 -4.89 -20.34
N ARG A 179 -15.50 -6.21 -20.58
CA ARG A 179 -15.16 -6.82 -21.86
C ARG A 179 -16.08 -6.37 -23.00
N LYS A 180 -17.39 -6.22 -22.73
CA LYS A 180 -18.36 -5.66 -23.72
C LYS A 180 -17.98 -4.23 -24.08
N LYS A 181 -17.75 -3.37 -23.09
CA LYS A 181 -17.28 -1.99 -23.31
C LYS A 181 -15.97 -1.91 -24.09
N ALA A 182 -15.00 -2.77 -23.77
CA ALA A 182 -13.77 -2.84 -24.53
C ALA A 182 -14.00 -3.20 -26.01
N LYS A 183 -14.98 -4.06 -26.31
CA LYS A 183 -15.35 -4.40 -27.69
C LYS A 183 -16.00 -3.24 -28.45
N GLU A 184 -16.77 -2.41 -27.78
CA GLU A 184 -17.41 -1.23 -28.37
C GLU A 184 -16.37 -0.14 -28.68
N ASN A 185 -15.31 -0.06 -27.90
CA ASN A 185 -14.18 0.83 -28.11
C ASN A 185 -13.13 0.14 -29.01
N LYS A 186 -12.62 0.84 -30.02
CA LYS A 186 -11.61 0.26 -30.92
C LYS A 186 -10.27 0.01 -30.24
N PHE A 187 -9.91 0.85 -29.28
CA PHE A 187 -8.62 0.82 -28.59
C PHE A 187 -8.69 1.44 -27.19
N LEU A 188 -7.68 1.19 -26.39
CA LEU A 188 -7.39 1.90 -25.15
C LEU A 188 -6.24 2.87 -25.41
N GLU A 189 -6.42 4.14 -25.04
CA GLU A 189 -5.35 5.14 -25.08
C GLU A 189 -4.54 5.12 -23.79
N ILE A 190 -3.25 5.07 -23.90
CA ILE A 190 -2.33 5.04 -22.76
C ILE A 190 -1.22 6.06 -23.01
N ARG A 191 -1.04 7.02 -22.12
CA ARG A 191 0.13 7.89 -22.14
C ARG A 191 1.32 7.11 -21.58
N ILE A 192 2.41 7.10 -22.35
CA ILE A 192 3.68 6.48 -21.97
C ILE A 192 4.73 7.57 -21.82
N VAL A 193 5.37 7.55 -20.67
CA VAL A 193 6.45 8.49 -20.34
C VAL A 193 7.73 7.73 -20.10
N LYS A 194 8.80 8.16 -20.75
CA LYS A 194 10.15 7.61 -20.61
C LYS A 194 10.92 8.41 -19.57
N VAL A 195 11.33 7.76 -18.51
CA VAL A 195 12.04 8.37 -17.40
C VAL A 195 13.46 7.82 -17.32
N LYS A 196 14.46 8.70 -17.40
CA LYS A 196 15.87 8.36 -17.19
C LYS A 196 16.21 8.51 -15.71
N LEU A 197 16.69 7.43 -15.10
CA LEU A 197 17.17 7.45 -13.71
C LEU A 197 18.59 8.05 -13.65
N LYS A 198 19.00 8.44 -12.43
CA LYS A 198 20.39 8.92 -12.18
C LYS A 198 21.44 7.87 -12.54
N THR A 199 21.10 6.59 -12.48
CA THR A 199 21.95 5.45 -12.88
C THR A 199 22.11 5.29 -14.38
N GLY A 200 21.39 6.09 -15.20
CA GLY A 200 21.34 5.94 -16.66
C GLY A 200 20.27 4.93 -17.14
N GLU A 201 19.68 4.13 -16.25
CA GLU A 201 18.60 3.20 -16.59
C GLU A 201 17.35 3.96 -17.07
N ILE A 202 16.72 3.44 -18.13
CA ILE A 202 15.48 3.97 -18.69
C ILE A 202 14.32 3.14 -18.18
N LYS A 203 13.34 3.82 -17.57
CA LYS A 203 12.05 3.24 -17.20
C LYS A 203 10.93 3.85 -18.02
N PHE A 204 9.88 3.08 -18.26
CA PHE A 204 8.67 3.54 -18.93
C PHE A 204 7.53 3.50 -17.93
N LEU A 205 6.78 4.59 -17.85
CA LEU A 205 5.59 4.72 -17.02
C LEU A 205 4.36 4.83 -17.93
N ALA A 206 3.32 4.06 -17.62
CA ALA A 206 2.02 4.13 -18.27
C ALA A 206 1.03 4.84 -17.37
N THR A 207 0.19 5.73 -17.91
CA THR A 207 -0.78 6.50 -17.15
C THR A 207 -1.94 6.96 -18.01
N ASN A 208 -3.08 7.28 -17.39
CA ASN A 208 -4.20 8.02 -17.98
C ASN A 208 -4.24 9.49 -17.51
N LEU A 209 -3.18 9.99 -16.88
CA LEU A 209 -3.00 11.41 -16.57
C LEU A 209 -2.55 12.15 -17.84
N THR A 210 -3.18 13.28 -18.14
CA THR A 210 -2.87 14.06 -19.35
C THR A 210 -1.58 14.87 -19.20
N LYS A 211 -1.05 15.41 -20.30
CA LYS A 211 0.14 16.26 -20.28
C LYS A 211 -0.12 17.61 -19.59
N GLU A 212 -1.33 18.09 -19.72
CA GLU A 212 -1.80 19.34 -19.12
C GLU A 212 -1.93 19.20 -17.60
N GLU A 213 -2.31 18.01 -17.12
CA GLU A 213 -2.43 17.75 -15.69
C GLU A 213 -1.06 17.53 -15.03
N PHE A 214 -0.17 16.77 -15.67
CA PHE A 214 1.11 16.34 -15.09
C PHE A 214 2.25 16.35 -16.11
N THR A 215 3.34 17.02 -15.76
CA THR A 215 4.61 16.95 -16.49
C THR A 215 5.31 15.60 -16.30
N THR A 216 6.31 15.30 -17.13
CA THR A 216 7.14 14.10 -17.01
C THR A 216 7.89 14.04 -15.68
N GLU A 217 8.39 15.17 -15.22
CA GLU A 217 9.11 15.31 -13.94
C GLU A 217 8.20 15.01 -12.75
N GLU A 218 6.99 15.54 -12.77
CA GLU A 218 5.99 15.30 -11.72
C GLU A 218 5.58 13.82 -11.68
N LEU A 219 5.41 13.17 -12.83
CA LEU A 219 5.12 11.73 -12.88
C LEU A 219 6.27 10.89 -12.34
N LYS A 220 7.52 11.31 -12.59
CA LYS A 220 8.71 10.68 -11.99
C LYS A 220 8.72 10.82 -10.47
N GLU A 221 8.45 12.01 -9.95
CA GLU A 221 8.37 12.26 -8.51
C GLU A 221 7.25 11.45 -7.86
N LEU A 222 6.06 11.41 -8.48
CA LEU A 222 4.96 10.58 -8.04
C LEU A 222 5.35 9.10 -7.99
N TYR A 223 5.97 8.59 -9.04
CA TYR A 223 6.35 7.19 -9.09
C TYR A 223 7.37 6.82 -8.00
N ASN A 224 8.27 7.72 -7.65
CA ASN A 224 9.22 7.50 -6.56
C ASN A 224 8.52 7.32 -5.21
N GLN A 225 7.34 7.93 -5.00
CA GLN A 225 6.57 7.76 -3.76
C GLN A 225 6.00 6.35 -3.58
N ARG A 226 5.96 5.52 -4.63
CA ARG A 226 5.56 4.12 -4.52
C ARG A 226 6.34 3.37 -3.42
N TRP A 227 7.60 3.73 -3.22
CA TRP A 227 8.44 3.09 -2.22
C TRP A 227 7.93 3.21 -0.77
N GLU A 228 7.02 4.12 -0.52
CA GLU A 228 6.44 4.32 0.81
C GLU A 228 5.61 3.12 1.28
N ILE A 229 4.95 2.36 0.38
CA ILE A 229 4.21 1.16 0.76
C ILE A 229 5.14 0.03 1.18
N GLU A 230 6.31 -0.11 0.55
CA GLU A 230 7.33 -1.09 0.97
C GLU A 230 7.86 -0.74 2.39
N THR A 231 8.03 0.57 2.66
CA THR A 231 8.37 1.05 4.00
C THR A 231 7.24 0.78 5.00
N GLY A 232 5.98 0.90 4.57
CA GLY A 232 4.80 0.54 5.35
C GLY A 232 4.81 -0.93 5.76
N PHE A 233 5.04 -1.85 4.82
CA PHE A 233 5.18 -3.29 5.13
C PHE A 233 6.34 -3.59 6.08
N LYS A 234 7.48 -2.89 5.95
CA LYS A 234 8.59 -3.03 6.91
C LYS A 234 8.16 -2.63 8.32
N LYS A 235 7.42 -1.53 8.47
CA LYS A 235 6.90 -1.08 9.77
C LYS A 235 5.89 -2.06 10.36
N LEU A 236 4.96 -2.58 9.53
CA LEU A 236 4.02 -3.60 9.94
C LEU A 236 4.73 -4.84 10.51
N LYS A 237 5.76 -5.35 9.80
CA LYS A 237 6.50 -6.54 10.22
C LYS A 237 7.38 -6.29 11.44
N SER A 238 8.13 -5.16 11.47
CA SER A 238 9.17 -4.94 12.47
C SER A 238 8.67 -4.29 13.75
N TRP A 239 7.72 -3.35 13.66
CA TRP A 239 7.31 -2.54 14.80
C TRP A 239 5.91 -2.87 15.28
N VAL A 240 4.97 -3.10 14.38
CA VAL A 240 3.62 -3.55 14.72
C VAL A 240 3.58 -5.06 14.98
N ARG A 241 4.57 -5.81 14.45
CA ARG A 241 4.74 -7.26 14.62
C ARG A 241 3.56 -8.07 14.08
N ILE A 242 3.05 -7.67 12.93
CA ILE A 242 1.85 -8.24 12.32
C ILE A 242 1.94 -9.74 12.00
N GLU A 243 3.15 -10.32 11.97
CA GLU A 243 3.38 -11.76 11.77
C GLU A 243 3.41 -12.56 13.09
N GLU A 244 3.19 -11.90 14.25
CA GLU A 244 3.06 -12.55 15.56
C GLU A 244 1.59 -12.84 15.86
N PHE A 245 1.05 -13.91 15.27
CA PHE A 245 -0.34 -14.31 15.43
C PHE A 245 -0.58 -14.99 16.77
N THR A 246 -1.74 -14.72 17.39
CA THR A 246 -2.15 -15.29 18.69
C THR A 246 -2.71 -16.70 18.54
N GLY A 247 -3.06 -17.12 17.33
CA GLY A 247 -3.59 -18.45 17.05
C GLY A 247 -3.29 -18.91 15.62
N ASN A 248 -3.78 -20.09 15.30
CA ASN A 248 -3.47 -20.81 14.06
C ASN A 248 -4.69 -21.12 13.19
N ARG A 249 -5.90 -20.68 13.59
CA ARG A 249 -7.11 -20.78 12.77
C ARG A 249 -7.24 -19.57 11.89
N ARG A 250 -7.76 -19.71 10.68
CA ARG A 250 -7.98 -18.62 9.74
C ARG A 250 -8.67 -17.42 10.38
N ILE A 251 -9.75 -17.67 11.12
CA ILE A 251 -10.51 -16.61 11.79
C ILE A 251 -9.64 -15.77 12.75
N ILE A 252 -8.73 -16.41 13.51
CA ILE A 252 -7.85 -15.71 14.45
C ILE A 252 -6.76 -14.93 13.69
N ILE A 253 -6.20 -15.53 12.65
CA ILE A 253 -5.20 -14.89 11.79
C ILE A 253 -5.78 -13.63 11.13
N GLU A 254 -7.00 -13.70 10.61
CA GLU A 254 -7.67 -12.56 10.02
C GLU A 254 -8.03 -11.48 11.05
N GLN A 255 -8.48 -11.87 12.25
CA GLN A 255 -8.71 -10.93 13.37
C GLN A 255 -7.44 -10.20 13.77
N ASP A 256 -6.35 -10.93 14.02
CA ASP A 256 -5.05 -10.36 14.38
C ASP A 256 -4.54 -9.45 13.26
N PHE A 257 -4.68 -9.87 12.01
CA PHE A 257 -4.29 -9.05 10.87
C PHE A 257 -4.98 -7.69 10.85
N TYR A 258 -6.32 -7.66 10.90
CA TYR A 258 -7.06 -6.39 10.86
C TYR A 258 -6.85 -5.54 12.12
N ALA A 259 -6.69 -6.16 13.29
CA ALA A 259 -6.33 -5.44 14.51
C ALA A 259 -4.96 -4.74 14.38
N HIS A 260 -3.97 -5.40 13.79
CA HIS A 260 -2.66 -4.80 13.55
C HIS A 260 -2.70 -3.69 12.48
N ILE A 261 -3.54 -3.82 11.45
CA ILE A 261 -3.78 -2.74 10.47
C ILE A 261 -4.39 -1.51 11.17
N PHE A 262 -5.34 -1.71 12.08
CA PHE A 262 -5.90 -0.63 12.89
C PHE A 262 -4.81 0.07 13.74
N ILE A 263 -3.99 -0.69 14.46
CA ILE A 263 -2.86 -0.14 15.25
C ILE A 263 -1.88 0.64 14.36
N TYR A 264 -1.56 0.14 13.17
CA TYR A 264 -0.71 0.83 12.22
C TYR A 264 -1.31 2.17 11.80
N ASN A 265 -2.59 2.22 11.47
CA ASN A 265 -3.30 3.44 11.07
C ASN A 265 -3.40 4.43 12.22
N LEU A 266 -3.73 3.97 13.43
CA LEU A 266 -3.76 4.79 14.63
C LEU A 266 -2.37 5.39 14.93
N ALA A 267 -1.31 4.59 14.81
CA ALA A 267 0.06 5.07 15.01
C ALA A 267 0.46 6.14 13.99
N ASN A 268 0.02 6.02 12.73
CA ASN A 268 0.25 7.06 11.73
C ASN A 268 -0.59 8.32 11.98
N ALA A 269 -1.81 8.21 12.51
CA ALA A 269 -2.62 9.37 12.92
C ALA A 269 -1.89 10.15 14.03
N ILE A 270 -1.51 9.47 15.11
CA ILE A 270 -0.75 10.09 16.22
C ILE A 270 0.57 10.68 15.72
N LYS A 271 1.27 9.98 14.81
CA LYS A 271 2.52 10.48 14.21
C LYS A 271 2.31 11.76 13.42
N ASN A 272 1.27 11.83 12.59
CA ASN A 272 0.97 12.98 11.75
C ASN A 272 0.59 14.20 12.61
N ASP A 273 -0.24 14.01 13.63
CA ASP A 273 -0.59 15.07 14.57
C ASP A 273 0.61 15.51 15.43
N GLY A 274 1.42 14.56 15.90
CA GLY A 274 2.67 14.85 16.60
C GLY A 274 3.66 15.62 15.73
N GLN A 275 3.75 15.32 14.42
CA GLN A 275 4.59 16.05 13.47
C GLN A 275 4.17 17.50 13.34
N ASN A 276 2.87 17.78 13.31
CA ASN A 276 2.32 19.15 13.24
C ASN A 276 2.62 19.98 14.51
N LYS A 277 2.84 19.32 15.65
CA LYS A 277 3.19 19.96 16.93
C LYS A 277 4.69 20.21 17.12
N ILE A 278 5.56 19.75 16.21
CA ILE A 278 7.00 19.95 16.33
C ILE A 278 7.35 21.41 16.11
N THR A 279 7.76 22.10 17.18
CA THR A 279 8.16 23.52 17.14
C THR A 279 9.66 23.72 16.94
N ARG A 280 10.45 22.65 16.89
CA ARG A 280 11.91 22.71 16.79
C ARG A 280 12.35 23.27 15.43
N LYS A 281 12.80 24.51 15.42
CA LYS A 281 13.41 25.12 14.23
C LYS A 281 14.86 24.61 14.06
N PRO A 282 15.33 24.35 12.83
CA PRO A 282 16.74 24.05 12.57
C PRO A 282 17.61 25.21 13.08
N ARG A 283 18.70 24.87 13.78
CA ARG A 283 19.60 25.89 14.38
C ARG A 283 20.41 26.67 13.35
N ASN A 284 20.72 26.07 12.19
CA ASN A 284 21.44 26.71 11.06
C ASN A 284 20.93 26.21 9.72
N LYS A 285 21.18 26.96 8.61
CA LYS A 285 20.83 26.57 7.24
C LYS A 285 21.50 25.26 6.77
N GLU A 286 22.63 24.89 7.40
CA GLU A 286 23.34 23.62 7.14
C GLU A 286 22.78 22.45 7.95
N ASP A 287 22.10 22.70 9.07
CA ASP A 287 21.40 21.70 9.90
C ASP A 287 19.96 21.47 9.39
N GLN A 288 19.81 21.15 8.14
CA GLN A 288 18.51 20.67 7.61
C GLN A 288 18.18 19.25 8.09
N MET A 289 18.47 18.93 9.34
CA MET A 289 18.04 17.69 9.97
C MET A 289 16.51 17.76 10.15
N ILE A 290 15.78 17.12 9.25
CA ILE A 290 14.34 16.96 9.43
C ILE A 290 14.12 15.88 10.46
N TYR A 291 13.50 16.26 11.58
CA TYR A 291 13.07 15.33 12.62
C TYR A 291 11.64 14.86 12.37
N GLN A 292 11.36 13.64 12.76
CA GLN A 292 10.02 13.06 12.74
C GLN A 292 9.77 12.28 14.03
N PRO A 293 8.49 12.13 14.44
CA PRO A 293 8.13 11.29 15.56
C PRO A 293 8.64 9.85 15.41
N ASN A 294 9.11 9.26 16.49
CA ASN A 294 9.58 7.88 16.51
C ASN A 294 8.42 6.90 16.47
N PHE A 295 8.17 6.30 15.30
CA PHE A 295 7.04 5.40 15.08
C PHE A 295 7.07 4.17 16.00
N SER A 296 8.23 3.59 16.27
CA SER A 296 8.37 2.44 17.18
C SER A 296 7.91 2.79 18.60
N LYS A 297 8.28 3.98 19.10
CA LYS A 297 7.82 4.48 20.41
C LYS A 297 6.32 4.72 20.44
N ILE A 298 5.76 5.29 19.37
CA ILE A 298 4.31 5.49 19.25
C ILE A 298 3.57 4.15 19.35
N VAL A 299 4.01 3.13 18.62
CA VAL A 299 3.40 1.78 18.68
C VAL A 299 3.50 1.19 20.08
N GLY A 300 4.67 1.29 20.75
CA GLY A 300 4.85 0.83 22.11
C GLY A 300 3.92 1.55 23.10
N ASN A 301 3.77 2.86 22.98
CA ASN A 301 2.86 3.64 23.79
C ASN A 301 1.39 3.30 23.53
N ILE A 302 1.00 3.05 22.26
CA ILE A 302 -0.35 2.59 21.96
C ILE A 302 -0.66 1.28 22.68
N TYR A 303 0.23 0.28 22.64
CA TYR A 303 0.01 -0.98 23.35
C TYR A 303 -0.11 -0.79 24.87
N LEU A 304 0.70 0.11 25.45
CA LEU A 304 0.66 0.40 26.89
C LEU A 304 -0.67 1.05 27.33
N TYR A 305 -1.18 1.99 26.54
CA TYR A 305 -2.38 2.77 26.86
C TYR A 305 -3.63 2.28 26.13
N PHE A 306 -3.57 1.12 25.47
CA PHE A 306 -4.68 0.59 24.67
C PHE A 306 -6.01 0.43 25.45
N PRO A 307 -6.00 -0.05 26.72
CA PRO A 307 -7.24 -0.12 27.50
C PRO A 307 -7.92 1.24 27.70
N ASP A 308 -7.14 2.31 27.84
CA ASP A 308 -7.65 3.67 28.03
C ASP A 308 -8.19 4.27 26.72
N LEU A 309 -7.64 3.84 25.57
CA LEU A 309 -8.11 4.26 24.25
C LEU A 309 -9.44 3.61 23.84
N LEU A 310 -9.71 2.39 24.31
CA LEU A 310 -10.93 1.63 24.01
C LEU A 310 -11.98 1.70 25.11
N GLY A 311 -11.69 2.37 26.23
CA GLY A 311 -12.61 2.49 27.36
C GLY A 311 -13.87 3.28 27.01
N GLU A 312 -14.97 3.03 27.74
CA GLU A 312 -16.26 3.74 27.57
C GLU A 312 -16.16 5.23 27.97
N ASN A 313 -15.14 5.60 28.74
CA ASN A 313 -14.93 6.97 29.18
C ASN A 313 -14.28 7.83 28.10
N THR A 314 -15.10 8.52 27.31
CA THR A 314 -14.67 9.38 26.20
C THR A 314 -13.73 10.51 26.65
N SER A 315 -13.87 11.03 27.87
CA SER A 315 -12.97 12.05 28.41
C SER A 315 -11.57 11.49 28.66
N LYS A 316 -11.47 10.28 29.23
CA LYS A 316 -10.20 9.59 29.45
C LYS A 316 -9.52 9.26 28.12
N THR A 317 -10.28 8.74 27.17
CA THR A 317 -9.79 8.45 25.80
C THR A 317 -9.19 9.69 25.15
N LYS A 318 -9.86 10.84 25.24
CA LYS A 318 -9.38 12.11 24.70
C LYS A 318 -8.08 12.56 25.37
N ILE A 319 -8.01 12.53 26.69
CA ILE A 319 -6.81 12.90 27.46
C ILE A 319 -5.64 11.98 27.08
N THR A 320 -5.87 10.67 26.99
CA THR A 320 -4.86 9.69 26.61
C THR A 320 -4.36 9.94 25.18
N LEU A 321 -5.25 10.22 24.23
CA LEU A 321 -4.87 10.51 22.85
C LEU A 321 -4.02 11.80 22.77
N GLU A 322 -4.43 12.87 23.45
CA GLU A 322 -3.66 14.11 23.52
C GLU A 322 -2.28 13.90 24.16
N PHE A 323 -2.19 13.09 25.20
CA PHE A 323 -0.93 12.69 25.82
C PHE A 323 -0.03 11.98 24.81
N LEU A 324 -0.54 10.97 24.07
CA LEU A 324 0.22 10.22 23.08
C LEU A 324 0.73 11.12 21.94
N ILE A 325 -0.09 12.06 21.45
CA ILE A 325 0.31 13.05 20.44
C ILE A 325 1.41 13.96 20.97
N ASN A 326 1.29 14.43 22.21
CA ASN A 326 2.31 15.26 22.85
C ASN A 326 3.63 14.50 23.07
N GLN A 327 3.60 13.24 23.46
CA GLN A 327 4.79 12.40 23.55
C GLN A 327 5.43 12.19 22.17
N ALA A 328 4.64 11.90 21.14
CA ALA A 328 5.13 11.76 19.77
C ALA A 328 5.88 13.00 19.27
N SER A 329 5.43 14.21 19.64
CA SER A 329 6.11 15.46 19.26
C SER A 329 7.44 15.70 19.97
N LYS A 330 7.72 15.00 21.08
CA LYS A 330 8.95 15.08 21.88
C LYS A 330 9.94 13.97 21.55
N GLU A 331 9.46 12.76 21.33
CA GLU A 331 10.26 11.57 21.01
C GLU A 331 10.56 11.50 19.53
N LEU A 332 11.61 12.20 19.11
CA LEU A 332 11.96 12.40 17.70
C LEU A 332 13.13 11.53 17.27
N VAL A 333 13.09 11.13 16.00
CA VAL A 333 14.21 10.52 15.28
C VAL A 333 14.57 11.36 14.06
N GLN A 334 15.83 11.33 13.66
CA GLN A 334 16.28 11.98 12.45
C GLN A 334 15.66 11.29 11.22
N LYS A 335 15.07 12.08 10.31
CA LYS A 335 14.67 11.58 9.02
C LYS A 335 15.89 11.50 8.12
N ASN A 336 16.29 10.29 7.70
CA ASN A 336 17.36 10.12 6.73
C ASN A 336 16.93 10.70 5.37
N MET A 337 17.42 11.90 5.06
CA MET A 337 17.17 12.62 3.80
C MET A 337 18.04 12.12 2.63
N GLY A 338 18.79 11.05 2.77
CA GLY A 338 19.94 10.78 1.92
C GLY A 338 20.02 9.48 1.18
N LYS A 339 18.97 8.66 1.14
CA LYS A 339 18.97 7.52 0.22
C LYS A 339 17.61 7.44 -0.49
N THR A 340 17.51 8.15 -1.62
CA THR A 340 16.63 7.69 -2.69
C THR A 340 17.13 6.28 -3.04
N HIS A 341 16.43 5.25 -2.56
CA HIS A 341 16.74 3.85 -2.89
C HIS A 341 16.41 3.59 -4.37
N CYS A 342 17.12 4.28 -5.26
CA CYS A 342 17.28 3.91 -6.66
C CYS A 342 18.45 2.94 -6.85
N ASP A 343 19.14 2.57 -5.78
CA ASP A 343 20.33 1.73 -5.88
C ASP A 343 19.94 0.26 -5.73
N ILE A 344 19.93 -0.38 -6.90
CA ILE A 344 20.29 -1.77 -7.17
C ILE A 344 20.11 -2.70 -5.96
N ARG A 345 19.01 -3.47 -5.94
CA ARG A 345 19.06 -4.77 -5.31
C ARG A 345 20.13 -5.59 -6.04
N LYS A 346 21.31 -5.71 -5.45
CA LYS A 346 22.09 -6.93 -5.62
C LYS A 346 21.15 -8.04 -5.17
N GLU A 347 20.94 -9.05 -6.02
CA GLU A 347 20.36 -10.31 -5.63
C GLU A 347 21.24 -10.87 -4.51
N SER A 348 20.94 -10.51 -3.27
CA SER A 348 21.46 -11.19 -2.11
C SER A 348 20.55 -12.38 -1.92
N ASP A 349 21.11 -13.56 -1.96
CA ASP A 349 20.50 -14.81 -1.52
C ASP A 349 19.70 -14.58 -0.25
N ILE A 350 18.36 -14.58 -0.39
CA ILE A 350 17.46 -14.46 0.75
C ILE A 350 17.38 -15.85 1.39
N THR A 351 18.41 -16.23 2.10
CA THR A 351 18.27 -17.20 3.18
C THR A 351 17.66 -16.46 4.37
N ASN A 352 16.35 -16.23 4.34
CA ASN A 352 15.64 -15.69 5.49
C ASN A 352 15.56 -16.75 6.59
N LYS A 353 16.49 -16.67 7.51
CA LYS A 353 16.47 -17.32 8.83
C LYS A 353 15.57 -16.54 9.79
N TYR A 354 14.26 -16.64 9.64
CA TYR A 354 13.34 -16.29 10.72
C TYR A 354 12.30 -17.41 10.85
N PRO A 355 12.35 -18.19 11.94
CA PRO A 355 11.23 -19.06 12.29
C PRO A 355 10.03 -18.19 12.62
N GLY A 356 8.85 -18.52 12.10
CA GLY A 356 7.59 -17.88 12.48
C GLY A 356 7.41 -18.00 13.99
N ASN A 357 7.43 -16.86 14.69
CA ASN A 357 7.26 -16.81 16.12
C ASN A 357 5.77 -16.76 16.45
N THR A 358 5.24 -17.84 17.02
CA THR A 358 4.05 -17.75 17.86
C THR A 358 4.44 -17.06 19.18
N ARG A 359 3.66 -16.07 19.64
CA ARG A 359 3.80 -15.52 20.99
C ARG A 359 3.74 -16.70 21.98
N ARG A 360 4.82 -16.93 22.72
CA ARG A 360 4.75 -17.78 23.89
C ARG A 360 3.86 -17.09 24.91
N SER A 361 2.75 -17.70 25.27
CA SER A 361 1.95 -17.31 26.45
C SER A 361 2.86 -17.43 27.68
N HIS A 362 3.11 -16.32 28.34
CA HIS A 362 3.53 -16.28 29.73
C HIS A 362 2.32 -16.11 30.62
#